data_ab36d815a206d126ef724a7424cedc44
#
_entry.id   ab36d815a206d126ef724a7424cedc44
#
_cell.length_a   1.000
_cell.length_b   1.000
_cell.length_c   1.000
_cell.angle_alpha   90.00
_cell.angle_beta   90.00
_cell.angle_gamma   90.00
#
_symmetry.space_group_name_H-M   'P 1'
#
loop_
_entity.id
_entity.type
_entity.pdbx_description
1 polymer ?
#
loop_
_entity_poly.entity_id
_entity_poly.type
_entity_poly.pdbx_seq_one_letter_code
_entity_poly.pdbx_strand_id
1 'polypeptide(L)'
;MNKQALVLAFALSFSVPTVTLACYDHMMFNADQMGLVQGTIARMAGLVPPEPVFDVEHPAMAKVQIGEKNVVTISYTRPFFSKNVLMKVKATSNVILDVEEVVLDERSGSVSVGYELADGSGYESIILTVSGEHDGKQVNQSSQIYLRGV
;
A
#
# COMPACT_ATOMS: atom_id res chain seq x y z
N MET A 1 -67.17 -5.16 -24.36
CA MET A 1 -66.47 -3.96 -23.87
C MET A 1 -65.23 -4.41 -23.09
N ASN A 2 -64.11 -4.54 -23.77
CA ASN A 2 -62.85 -4.97 -23.16
C ASN A 2 -61.92 -3.79 -23.05
N LYS A 3 -61.68 -3.36 -21.83
CA LYS A 3 -60.64 -2.33 -21.52
C LYS A 3 -59.32 -3.02 -21.32
N GLN A 4 -58.46 -2.95 -22.30
CA GLN A 4 -57.05 -3.36 -22.18
C GLN A 4 -56.28 -2.22 -21.51
N ALA A 5 -55.79 -2.45 -20.32
CA ALA A 5 -54.88 -1.56 -19.63
C ALA A 5 -53.46 -1.80 -20.13
N LEU A 6 -52.89 -0.81 -20.81
CA LEU A 6 -51.53 -0.79 -21.29
C LEU A 6 -50.60 -0.45 -20.10
N VAL A 7 -49.88 -1.46 -19.61
CA VAL A 7 -48.81 -1.24 -18.58
C VAL A 7 -47.53 -0.92 -19.32
N LEU A 8 -47.13 0.34 -19.29
CA LEU A 8 -45.81 0.79 -19.76
C LEU A 8 -44.78 0.47 -18.70
N ALA A 9 -44.00 -0.56 -18.86
CA ALA A 9 -42.83 -0.84 -18.02
C ALA A 9 -41.67 0.06 -18.47
N PHE A 10 -41.35 1.10 -17.70
CA PHE A 10 -40.13 1.88 -17.87
C PHE A 10 -38.98 1.08 -17.28
N ALA A 11 -38.20 0.41 -18.10
CA ALA A 11 -36.92 -0.17 -17.72
C ALA A 11 -35.88 0.97 -17.66
N LEU A 12 -35.64 1.49 -16.46
CA LEU A 12 -34.50 2.36 -16.19
C LEU A 12 -33.22 1.52 -16.19
N SER A 13 -32.55 1.49 -17.33
CA SER A 13 -31.19 0.95 -17.44
C SER A 13 -30.23 1.89 -16.72
N PHE A 14 -29.93 1.61 -15.48
CA PHE A 14 -28.78 2.22 -14.81
C PHE A 14 -27.51 1.63 -15.40
N SER A 15 -26.94 2.30 -16.40
CA SER A 15 -25.57 2.09 -16.80
C SER A 15 -24.66 2.65 -15.72
N VAL A 16 -24.19 1.78 -14.84
CA VAL A 16 -23.12 2.11 -13.90
C VAL A 16 -21.86 2.33 -14.73
N PRO A 17 -21.27 3.53 -14.77
CA PRO A 17 -19.97 3.69 -15.40
C PRO A 17 -18.97 2.87 -14.59
N THR A 18 -18.44 1.82 -15.20
CA THR A 18 -17.26 1.14 -14.69
C THR A 18 -16.09 2.12 -14.81
N VAL A 19 -15.84 2.86 -13.73
CA VAL A 19 -14.62 3.63 -13.57
C VAL A 19 -13.50 2.62 -13.44
N THR A 20 -12.80 2.39 -14.53
CA THR A 20 -11.54 1.64 -14.52
C THR A 20 -10.56 2.40 -13.64
N LEU A 21 -10.29 1.86 -12.47
CA LEU A 21 -9.27 2.31 -11.51
C LEU A 21 -7.85 2.00 -12.05
N ALA A 22 -7.54 2.46 -13.24
CA ALA A 22 -6.19 2.46 -13.78
C ALA A 22 -5.63 3.87 -13.55
N CYS A 23 -4.77 4.03 -12.60
CA CYS A 23 -3.99 5.22 -12.16
C CYS A 23 -4.31 5.69 -10.74
N TYR A 24 -4.39 4.76 -9.76
CA TYR A 24 -4.56 5.17 -8.37
C TYR A 24 -3.26 5.62 -7.70
N ASP A 25 -2.12 5.45 -8.39
CA ASP A 25 -0.79 5.68 -7.80
C ASP A 25 -0.26 7.12 -7.93
N HIS A 26 -0.97 8.03 -8.60
CA HIS A 26 -0.46 9.39 -8.86
C HIS A 26 -1.31 10.54 -8.32
N MET A 27 -2.45 10.28 -7.75
CA MET A 27 -3.18 11.28 -6.98
C MET A 27 -3.09 10.92 -5.50
N MET A 28 -2.04 11.34 -4.83
CA MET A 28 -2.07 11.52 -3.39
C MET A 28 -3.12 12.59 -3.08
N PHE A 29 -4.36 12.15 -2.92
CA PHE A 29 -5.40 12.97 -2.30
C PHE A 29 -4.97 13.16 -0.83
N ASN A 30 -4.26 14.26 -0.60
CA ASN A 30 -3.87 14.63 0.74
C ASN A 30 -5.13 15.11 1.46
N ALA A 31 -5.73 14.22 2.27
CA ALA A 31 -6.94 14.53 3.03
C ALA A 31 -6.75 15.73 3.97
N ASP A 32 -5.50 16.02 4.35
CA ASP A 32 -5.13 17.14 5.21
C ASP A 32 -5.25 18.51 4.51
N GLN A 33 -5.26 18.52 3.17
CA GLN A 33 -5.51 19.74 2.37
C GLN A 33 -7.01 19.96 2.09
N MET A 34 -7.85 18.98 2.34
CA MET A 34 -9.30 19.11 2.25
C MET A 34 -9.84 19.68 3.57
N GLY A 35 -10.72 20.67 3.49
CA GLY A 35 -11.41 21.17 4.67
C GLY A 35 -12.08 20.02 5.44
N LEU A 36 -12.21 20.16 6.77
CA LEU A 36 -12.70 19.12 7.69
C LEU A 36 -13.93 18.34 7.21
N VAL A 37 -14.88 19.01 6.57
CA VAL A 37 -16.11 18.39 6.08
C VAL A 37 -15.87 17.54 4.84
N GLN A 38 -15.10 18.05 3.88
CA GLN A 38 -14.81 17.35 2.62
C GLN A 38 -13.92 16.13 2.85
N GLY A 39 -12.92 16.23 3.73
CA GLY A 39 -12.06 15.12 4.11
C GLY A 39 -12.85 13.99 4.79
N THR A 40 -13.79 14.33 5.67
CA THR A 40 -14.64 13.34 6.34
C THR A 40 -15.56 12.63 5.35
N ILE A 41 -16.20 13.36 4.42
CA ILE A 41 -17.06 12.75 3.39
C ILE A 41 -16.25 11.85 2.47
N ALA A 42 -15.05 12.26 2.05
CA ALA A 42 -14.17 11.46 1.19
C ALA A 42 -13.74 10.15 1.87
N ARG A 43 -13.42 10.19 3.18
CA ARG A 43 -13.13 8.98 3.97
C ARG A 43 -14.34 8.06 4.10
N MET A 44 -15.52 8.60 4.39
CA MET A 44 -16.78 7.83 4.50
C MET A 44 -17.20 7.21 3.16
N ALA A 45 -16.91 7.87 2.04
CA ALA A 45 -17.15 7.35 0.70
C ALA A 45 -16.09 6.35 0.21
N GLY A 46 -15.06 6.04 1.02
CA GLY A 46 -13.96 5.15 0.64
C GLY A 46 -13.03 5.72 -0.44
N LEU A 47 -13.09 7.03 -0.68
CA LEU A 47 -12.24 7.71 -1.67
C LEU A 47 -10.84 8.01 -1.13
N VAL A 48 -10.66 7.98 0.19
CA VAL A 48 -9.37 8.13 0.86
C VAL A 48 -9.00 6.77 1.47
N PRO A 49 -7.81 6.26 1.21
CA PRO A 49 -7.34 5.03 1.85
C PRO A 49 -7.41 5.16 3.38
N PRO A 50 -7.72 4.09 4.10
CA PRO A 50 -7.67 4.10 5.55
C PRO A 50 -6.26 4.48 6.01
N GLU A 51 -6.17 5.22 7.10
CA GLU A 51 -4.87 5.54 7.69
C GLU A 51 -4.10 4.25 8.00
N PRO A 52 -2.78 4.23 7.71
CA PRO A 52 -1.98 3.06 8.01
C PRO A 52 -1.96 2.80 9.52
N VAL A 53 -2.17 1.55 9.90
CA VAL A 53 -2.16 1.12 11.30
C VAL A 53 -0.72 1.04 11.83
N PHE A 54 0.19 0.55 11.00
CA PHE A 54 1.62 0.52 11.29
C PHE A 54 2.28 1.68 10.57
N ASP A 55 3.00 2.51 11.31
CA ASP A 55 3.79 3.58 10.72
C ASP A 55 5.13 2.99 10.25
N VAL A 56 5.37 3.06 8.94
CA VAL A 56 6.57 2.49 8.30
C VAL A 56 7.17 3.54 7.38
N GLU A 57 8.33 4.02 7.76
CA GLU A 57 9.06 5.03 7.02
C GLU A 57 10.24 4.41 6.28
N HIS A 58 10.33 4.67 5.00
CA HIS A 58 11.43 4.23 4.12
C HIS A 58 11.57 5.20 2.93
N PRO A 59 12.71 5.21 2.23
CA PRO A 59 12.85 5.97 0.99
C PRO A 59 11.89 5.41 -0.08
N ALA A 60 11.20 6.29 -0.80
CA ALA A 60 10.34 5.87 -1.91
C ALA A 60 11.17 5.32 -3.09
N MET A 61 12.40 5.83 -3.27
CA MET A 61 13.33 5.40 -4.32
C MET A 61 14.76 5.36 -3.81
N ALA A 62 15.50 4.35 -4.20
CA ALA A 62 16.94 4.25 -3.98
C ALA A 62 17.70 4.17 -5.31
N LYS A 63 18.81 4.93 -5.42
CA LYS A 63 19.77 4.79 -6.51
C LYS A 63 20.81 3.77 -6.09
N VAL A 64 21.06 2.79 -6.91
CA VAL A 64 21.92 1.65 -6.57
C VAL A 64 22.90 1.34 -7.69
N GLN A 65 24.13 1.01 -7.32
CA GLN A 65 25.11 0.50 -8.28
C GLN A 65 24.84 -1.00 -8.50
N ILE A 66 24.83 -1.39 -9.78
CA ILE A 66 24.56 -2.77 -10.19
C ILE A 66 25.70 -3.65 -9.72
N GLY A 67 25.38 -4.82 -9.14
CA GLY A 67 26.36 -5.78 -8.63
C GLY A 67 27.02 -5.39 -7.31
N GLU A 68 26.60 -4.30 -6.68
CA GLU A 68 27.09 -3.90 -5.36
C GLU A 68 26.06 -4.16 -4.26
N LYS A 69 26.58 -4.49 -3.07
CA LYS A 69 25.75 -4.64 -1.88
C LYS A 69 25.34 -3.27 -1.37
N ASN A 70 24.05 -3.08 -1.21
CA ASN A 70 23.45 -1.88 -0.68
C ASN A 70 22.64 -2.22 0.57
N VAL A 71 22.31 -1.21 1.38
CA VAL A 71 21.49 -1.36 2.59
C VAL A 71 20.44 -0.27 2.58
N VAL A 72 19.20 -0.66 2.85
CA VAL A 72 18.12 0.27 3.14
C VAL A 72 17.71 0.14 4.60
N THR A 73 17.52 1.28 5.27
CA THR A 73 17.01 1.33 6.63
C THR A 73 15.54 1.68 6.59
N ILE A 74 14.75 0.88 7.29
CA ILE A 74 13.31 1.00 7.40
C ILE A 74 12.99 1.29 8.86
N SER A 75 12.45 2.45 9.16
CA SER A 75 11.97 2.79 10.50
C SER A 75 10.53 2.36 10.64
N TYR A 76 10.15 1.90 11.83
CA TYR A 76 8.79 1.50 12.10
C TYR A 76 8.31 1.95 13.48
N THR A 77 7.02 2.21 13.57
CA THR A 77 6.31 2.37 14.84
C THR A 77 5.00 1.59 14.77
N ARG A 78 4.77 0.75 15.77
CA ARG A 78 3.53 -0.03 15.90
C ARG A 78 2.65 0.55 17.01
N PRO A 79 1.32 0.52 16.87
CA PRO A 79 0.43 1.01 17.90
C PRO A 79 0.50 0.15 19.17
N PHE A 80 0.06 0.72 20.28
CA PHE A 80 -0.16 -0.06 21.51
C PHE A 80 -1.15 -1.20 21.22
N PHE A 81 -1.02 -2.29 21.93
CA PHE A 81 -1.89 -3.47 21.81
C PHE A 81 -1.81 -4.24 20.48
N SER A 82 -0.87 -3.89 19.60
CA SER A 82 -0.57 -4.76 18.46
C SER A 82 0.20 -6.00 18.90
N LYS A 83 -0.10 -7.15 18.27
CA LYS A 83 0.52 -8.45 18.58
C LYS A 83 1.01 -9.14 17.32
N ASN A 84 2.04 -9.97 17.46
CA ASN A 84 2.57 -10.80 16.38
C ASN A 84 2.88 -9.99 15.13
N VAL A 85 3.54 -8.84 15.30
CA VAL A 85 3.85 -7.95 14.19
C VAL A 85 5.10 -8.45 13.48
N LEU A 86 4.95 -8.68 12.19
CA LEU A 86 5.96 -9.27 11.31
C LEU A 86 6.10 -8.40 10.06
N MET A 87 7.33 -8.11 9.68
CA MET A 87 7.66 -7.49 8.39
C MET A 87 8.21 -8.54 7.43
N LYS A 88 7.54 -8.73 6.32
CA LYS A 88 8.05 -9.54 5.19
C LYS A 88 8.62 -8.63 4.13
N VAL A 89 9.78 -8.99 3.64
CA VAL A 89 10.49 -8.28 2.59
C VAL A 89 10.54 -9.19 1.37
N LYS A 90 10.03 -8.71 0.25
CA LYS A 90 10.10 -9.39 -1.03
C LYS A 90 10.71 -8.44 -2.05
N ALA A 91 11.27 -8.98 -3.09
CA ALA A 91 11.83 -8.18 -4.17
C ALA A 91 11.48 -8.78 -5.53
N THR A 92 11.66 -7.99 -6.56
CA THR A 92 11.61 -8.44 -7.95
C THR A 92 12.79 -9.39 -8.24
N SER A 93 12.69 -10.14 -9.33
CA SER A 93 13.57 -11.28 -9.64
C SER A 93 15.07 -10.94 -9.73
N ASN A 94 15.39 -9.67 -10.06
CA ASN A 94 16.78 -9.23 -10.22
C ASN A 94 17.38 -8.62 -8.94
N VAL A 95 16.65 -8.67 -7.84
CA VAL A 95 17.12 -8.17 -6.54
C VAL A 95 17.29 -9.31 -5.57
N ILE A 96 18.49 -9.45 -5.05
CA ILE A 96 18.87 -10.46 -4.06
C ILE A 96 18.78 -9.80 -2.68
N LEU A 97 17.97 -10.37 -1.79
CA LEU A 97 17.79 -9.88 -0.41
C LEU A 97 18.63 -10.73 0.56
N ASP A 98 19.14 -10.12 1.61
CA ASP A 98 19.79 -10.83 2.72
C ASP A 98 18.80 -11.26 3.81
N VAL A 99 17.63 -10.60 3.87
CA VAL A 99 16.57 -10.82 4.87
C VAL A 99 15.21 -10.84 4.18
N GLU A 100 14.41 -11.87 4.44
CA GLU A 100 13.05 -12.00 3.91
C GLU A 100 11.95 -11.73 4.94
N GLU A 101 12.28 -11.86 6.23
CA GLU A 101 11.30 -11.75 7.30
C GLU A 101 11.96 -11.24 8.58
N VAL A 102 11.32 -10.30 9.27
CA VAL A 102 11.76 -9.74 10.55
C VAL A 102 10.58 -9.63 11.51
N VAL A 103 10.73 -10.15 12.71
CA VAL A 103 9.76 -9.96 13.79
C VAL A 103 9.96 -8.58 14.41
N LEU A 104 8.90 -7.81 14.52
CA LEU A 104 8.93 -6.47 15.10
C LEU A 104 8.47 -6.54 16.56
N ASP A 105 9.37 -6.92 17.46
CA ASP A 105 9.05 -7.12 18.88
C ASP A 105 8.90 -5.79 19.61
N GLU A 106 9.74 -4.82 19.28
CA GLU A 106 9.73 -3.51 19.92
C GLU A 106 8.61 -2.63 19.35
N ARG A 107 8.19 -1.65 20.15
CA ARG A 107 7.15 -0.70 19.73
C ARG A 107 7.61 0.19 18.59
N SER A 108 8.85 0.58 18.59
CA SER A 108 9.48 1.38 17.53
C SER A 108 10.93 0.99 17.39
N GLY A 109 11.42 1.06 16.16
CA GLY A 109 12.80 0.68 15.86
C GLY A 109 13.13 0.88 14.41
N SER A 110 14.26 0.31 13.99
CA SER A 110 14.67 0.30 12.62
C SER A 110 15.20 -1.08 12.22
N VAL A 111 14.90 -1.46 10.99
CA VAL A 111 15.37 -2.69 10.35
C VAL A 111 16.26 -2.29 9.19
N SER A 112 17.46 -2.87 9.12
CA SER A 112 18.36 -2.72 7.99
C SER A 112 18.23 -3.95 7.08
N VAL A 113 17.90 -3.73 5.83
CA VAL A 113 17.77 -4.76 4.81
C VAL A 113 18.87 -4.58 3.79
N GLY A 114 19.77 -5.56 3.70
CA GLY A 114 20.80 -5.62 2.69
C GLY A 114 20.24 -6.20 1.39
N TYR A 115 20.65 -5.64 0.27
CA TYR A 115 20.22 -6.10 -1.03
C TYR A 115 21.29 -5.83 -2.09
N GLU A 116 21.20 -6.58 -3.19
CA GLU A 116 22.07 -6.46 -4.36
C GLU A 116 21.18 -6.45 -5.61
N LEU A 117 21.42 -5.50 -6.51
CA LEU A 117 20.74 -5.43 -7.80
C LEU A 117 21.63 -6.14 -8.83
N ALA A 118 21.21 -7.33 -9.26
CA ALA A 118 21.99 -8.16 -10.20
C ALA A 118 21.96 -7.62 -11.64
N ASP A 119 20.86 -6.99 -12.06
CA ASP A 119 20.68 -6.37 -13.37
C ASP A 119 19.82 -5.11 -13.24
N GLY A 120 20.22 -4.05 -13.92
CA GLY A 120 19.55 -2.74 -13.88
C GLY A 120 18.70 -2.41 -15.11
N SER A 121 18.37 -3.39 -15.94
CA SER A 121 17.65 -3.19 -17.20
C SER A 121 16.16 -2.87 -17.03
N GLY A 122 15.60 -2.94 -15.82
CA GLY A 122 14.19 -2.78 -15.55
C GLY A 122 13.86 -1.86 -14.36
N TYR A 123 12.58 -1.77 -14.07
CA TYR A 123 12.07 -1.18 -12.82
C TYR A 123 12.05 -2.27 -11.75
N GLU A 124 13.02 -2.22 -10.88
CA GLU A 124 13.14 -3.15 -9.78
C GLU A 124 12.58 -2.55 -8.50
N SER A 125 12.17 -3.40 -7.58
CA SER A 125 11.60 -2.92 -6.34
C SER A 125 11.73 -3.91 -5.19
N ILE A 126 11.71 -3.36 -3.99
CA ILE A 126 11.55 -4.09 -2.74
C ILE A 126 10.15 -3.81 -2.21
N ILE A 127 9.41 -4.85 -1.90
CA ILE A 127 8.05 -4.79 -1.36
C ILE A 127 8.12 -5.16 0.12
N LEU A 128 7.66 -4.26 0.96
CA LEU A 128 7.55 -4.43 2.40
C LEU A 128 6.10 -4.75 2.73
N THR A 129 5.86 -5.81 3.47
CA THR A 129 4.52 -6.16 3.97
C THR A 129 4.59 -6.32 5.48
N VAL A 130 3.95 -5.42 6.21
CA VAL A 130 3.80 -5.54 7.66
C VAL A 130 2.45 -6.15 7.96
N SER A 131 2.47 -7.22 8.74
CA SER A 131 1.28 -7.94 9.18
C SER A 131 1.27 -8.08 10.69
N GLY A 132 0.10 -8.05 11.30
CA GLY A 132 -0.06 -8.21 12.74
C GLY A 132 -1.51 -8.11 13.16
N GLU A 133 -1.76 -8.31 14.44
CA GLU A 133 -3.09 -8.12 15.03
C GLU A 133 -3.14 -6.77 15.74
N HIS A 134 -4.18 -5.99 15.49
CA HIS A 134 -4.49 -4.76 16.20
C HIS A 134 -5.99 -4.68 16.49
N ASP A 135 -6.35 -4.40 17.74
CA ASP A 135 -7.75 -4.38 18.21
C ASP A 135 -8.55 -5.64 17.84
N GLY A 136 -7.92 -6.81 17.93
CA GLY A 136 -8.53 -8.11 17.63
C GLY A 136 -8.76 -8.35 16.13
N LYS A 137 -8.22 -7.53 15.26
CA LYS A 137 -8.32 -7.68 13.80
C LYS A 137 -6.95 -7.92 13.21
N GLN A 138 -6.89 -8.80 12.21
CA GLN A 138 -5.70 -8.98 11.41
C GLN A 138 -5.53 -7.80 10.45
N VAL A 139 -4.36 -7.18 10.49
CA VAL A 139 -3.99 -6.06 9.64
C VAL A 139 -2.82 -6.46 8.75
N ASN A 140 -2.92 -6.12 7.47
CA ASN A 140 -1.83 -6.27 6.49
C ASN A 140 -1.67 -4.94 5.77
N GLN A 141 -0.45 -4.44 5.74
CA GLN A 141 -0.11 -3.17 5.12
C GLN A 141 1.14 -3.37 4.27
N SER A 142 1.11 -2.90 3.02
CA SER A 142 2.24 -3.03 2.10
C SER A 142 2.70 -1.66 1.61
N SER A 143 4.00 -1.54 1.43
CA SER A 143 4.66 -0.39 0.81
C SER A 143 5.78 -0.86 -0.11
N GLN A 144 6.32 0.03 -0.93
CA GLN A 144 7.26 -0.33 -1.98
C GLN A 144 8.39 0.69 -2.08
N ILE A 145 9.61 0.18 -2.26
CA ILE A 145 10.81 0.96 -2.53
C ILE A 145 11.23 0.67 -3.96
N TYR A 146 11.25 1.71 -4.79
CA TYR A 146 11.72 1.57 -6.17
C TYR A 146 13.25 1.65 -6.22
N LEU A 147 13.86 0.76 -7.00
CA LEU A 147 15.31 0.72 -7.20
C LEU A 147 15.63 1.21 -8.61
N ARG A 148 16.57 2.14 -8.69
CA ARG A 148 17.09 2.65 -9.97
C ARG A 148 18.58 2.35 -10.06
N GLY A 149 18.96 1.49 -10.99
CA GLY A 149 20.35 1.24 -11.35
C GLY A 149 21.05 2.51 -11.89
N VAL A 150 22.27 2.74 -11.49
CA VAL A 150 23.14 3.83 -11.94
C VAL A 150 24.51 3.29 -12.32
#